data_6f0be25c8a46d90e92b31d5d5d3c528a
#
_entry.id   6f0be25c8a46d90e92b31d5d5d3c528a
#
_cell.length_a   1.000
_cell.length_b   1.000
_cell.length_c   1.000
_cell.angle_alpha   90.00
_cell.angle_beta   90.00
_cell.angle_gamma   90.00
#
_symmetry.space_group_name_H-M   'P 1'
#
loop_
_entity.id
_entity.type
_entity.pdbx_description
1 polymer ?
#
loop_
_entity_poly.entity_id
_entity_poly.type
_entity_poly.pdbx_seq_one_letter_code
_entity_poly.pdbx_strand_id
1 'polypeptide(L)'
;MVKLIDLLLLTALLLCGCAEHYDIVDVTGQEDFREGDLVLRCGYGAESKVVTEASQSIYSHIGILHYDTPTAQWQVLHAVPGEAEQGEPEWLKAESISEFYASDRASCGAWMRVDCPDSIAASAARYALQKVKEQVEFDNDYLLSDTTQIYCTELVWQAYLHQGIDLSEGHRHEVPTVFSEDGACIFPCDIEKSTKIIYVKPFKTKTQ
;
A
#
# COMPACT_ATOMS: atom_id res chain seq x y z
N MET A 1 53.41 7.50 21.17
CA MET A 1 52.49 6.42 21.58
C MET A 1 51.05 6.86 21.82
N VAL A 2 50.79 8.12 22.14
CA VAL A 2 49.42 8.66 22.41
C VAL A 2 48.54 8.74 21.15
N LYS A 3 49.10 9.01 19.96
CA LYS A 3 48.34 9.21 18.70
C LYS A 3 47.72 7.94 18.08
N LEU A 4 48.15 6.75 18.46
CA LEU A 4 47.60 5.50 17.91
C LEU A 4 46.35 5.03 18.67
N ILE A 5 46.24 5.39 19.94
CA ILE A 5 45.08 5.04 20.79
C ILE A 5 43.92 5.95 20.47
N ASP A 6 44.16 7.23 20.17
CA ASP A 6 43.11 8.18 19.77
C ASP A 6 42.51 7.82 18.40
N LEU A 7 43.31 7.27 17.47
CA LEU A 7 42.83 6.83 16.16
C LEU A 7 41.98 5.57 16.27
N LEU A 8 42.28 4.64 17.17
CA LEU A 8 41.50 3.43 17.41
C LEU A 8 40.19 3.70 18.14
N LEU A 9 40.13 4.72 19.01
CA LEU A 9 38.89 5.19 19.64
C LEU A 9 37.96 5.90 18.65
N LEU A 10 38.50 6.65 17.72
CA LEU A 10 37.70 7.35 16.70
C LEU A 10 37.09 6.38 15.67
N THR A 11 37.80 5.29 15.34
CA THR A 11 37.27 4.26 14.43
C THR A 11 36.22 3.35 15.11
N ALA A 12 36.29 3.17 16.43
CA ALA A 12 35.29 2.41 17.18
C ALA A 12 33.93 3.15 17.31
N LEU A 13 33.94 4.48 17.30
CA LEU A 13 32.71 5.31 17.32
C LEU A 13 31.97 5.34 15.96
N LEU A 14 32.63 5.01 14.85
CA LEU A 14 32.00 4.98 13.52
C LEU A 14 31.33 3.65 13.19
N LEU A 15 31.44 2.64 14.06
CA LEU A 15 30.77 1.32 13.92
C LEU A 15 29.53 1.16 14.78
N CYS A 16 29.07 2.23 15.44
CA CYS A 16 27.75 2.23 16.03
C CYS A 16 26.73 2.44 14.88
N GLY A 17 26.59 1.42 14.05
CA GLY A 17 25.48 1.34 13.10
C GLY A 17 24.20 1.48 13.90
N CYS A 18 23.41 2.53 13.65
CA CYS A 18 22.03 2.56 14.10
C CYS A 18 21.38 1.28 13.55
N ALA A 19 21.09 0.32 14.41
CA ALA A 19 20.20 -0.76 14.03
C ALA A 19 18.88 -0.07 13.67
N GLU A 20 18.52 -0.10 12.40
CA GLU A 20 17.21 0.39 11.98
C GLU A 20 16.18 -0.46 12.72
N HIS A 21 15.37 0.20 13.51
CA HIS A 21 14.36 -0.44 14.33
C HIS A 21 13.09 -0.47 13.51
N TYR A 22 12.69 -1.65 13.06
CA TYR A 22 11.48 -1.84 12.27
C TYR A 22 10.35 -2.41 13.13
N ASP A 23 9.16 -1.85 12.99
CA ASP A 23 7.95 -2.42 13.57
C ASP A 23 7.51 -3.66 12.76
N ILE A 24 7.03 -4.68 13.45
CA ILE A 24 6.44 -5.86 12.83
C ILE A 24 4.92 -5.74 12.89
N VAL A 25 4.27 -5.75 11.74
CA VAL A 25 2.82 -5.79 11.65
C VAL A 25 2.34 -7.23 11.88
N ASP A 26 1.51 -7.44 12.91
CA ASP A 26 0.95 -8.75 13.23
C ASP A 26 -0.29 -9.00 12.36
N VAL A 27 -0.10 -9.73 11.27
CA VAL A 27 -1.15 -10.08 10.29
C VAL A 27 -1.89 -11.38 10.64
N THR A 28 -1.96 -11.76 11.89
CA THR A 28 -2.75 -12.90 12.35
C THR A 28 -4.26 -12.61 12.25
N GLY A 29 -5.09 -13.64 12.15
CA GLY A 29 -6.55 -13.48 11.98
C GLY A 29 -7.01 -13.45 10.52
N GLN A 30 -6.21 -14.07 9.63
CA GLN A 30 -6.53 -14.17 8.19
C GLN A 30 -7.77 -15.04 7.90
N GLU A 31 -8.22 -15.83 8.86
CA GLU A 31 -9.44 -16.62 8.78
C GLU A 31 -10.73 -15.78 8.64
N ASP A 32 -10.66 -14.51 9.03
CA ASP A 32 -11.76 -13.55 8.88
C ASP A 32 -11.78 -12.86 7.52
N PHE A 33 -10.70 -12.98 6.71
CA PHE A 33 -10.60 -12.31 5.42
C PHE A 33 -11.62 -12.86 4.42
N ARG A 34 -12.05 -11.97 3.52
CA ARG A 34 -12.92 -12.30 2.38
C ARG A 34 -12.36 -11.72 1.10
N GLU A 35 -12.75 -12.34 0.00
CA GLU A 35 -12.46 -11.84 -1.34
C GLU A 35 -12.92 -10.38 -1.48
N GLY A 36 -12.03 -9.50 -1.94
CA GLY A 36 -12.33 -8.09 -2.08
C GLY A 36 -12.14 -7.24 -0.83
N ASP A 37 -11.84 -7.80 0.33
CA ASP A 37 -11.45 -6.99 1.49
C ASP A 37 -10.24 -6.11 1.14
N LEU A 38 -10.10 -4.99 1.83
CA LEU A 38 -9.05 -4.01 1.58
C LEU A 38 -8.03 -4.03 2.70
N VAL A 39 -6.78 -3.76 2.37
CA VAL A 39 -5.69 -3.64 3.34
C VAL A 39 -4.95 -2.32 3.15
N LEU A 40 -4.62 -1.68 4.26
CA LEU A 40 -3.86 -0.43 4.33
C LEU A 40 -2.50 -0.68 4.95
N ARG A 41 -1.47 0.05 4.50
CA ARG A 41 -0.18 0.11 5.20
C ARG A 41 0.38 1.53 5.24
N CYS A 42 1.26 1.81 6.20
CA CYS A 42 2.16 2.94 6.19
C CYS A 42 3.55 2.45 5.78
N GLY A 43 4.06 2.93 4.66
CA GLY A 43 5.43 2.64 4.20
C GLY A 43 6.48 3.56 4.82
N TYR A 44 7.76 3.23 4.59
CA TYR A 44 8.91 4.03 5.05
C TYR A 44 9.46 4.95 3.96
N GLY A 45 9.10 4.73 2.70
CA GLY A 45 9.65 5.47 1.55
C GLY A 45 9.30 6.96 1.54
N ALA A 46 10.02 7.72 0.71
CA ALA A 46 9.79 9.15 0.53
C ALA A 46 8.37 9.46 0.04
N GLU A 47 7.84 8.66 -0.87
CA GLU A 47 6.47 8.79 -1.36
C GLU A 47 5.44 8.57 -0.27
N SER A 48 5.63 7.52 0.57
CA SER A 48 4.76 7.27 1.72
C SER A 48 4.67 8.50 2.62
N LYS A 49 5.79 9.19 2.82
CA LYS A 49 5.84 10.43 3.60
C LYS A 49 5.04 11.55 2.93
N VAL A 50 5.20 11.75 1.62
CA VAL A 50 4.43 12.76 0.87
C VAL A 50 2.93 12.47 0.96
N VAL A 51 2.51 11.21 0.75
CA VAL A 51 1.10 10.82 0.82
C VAL A 51 0.53 11.03 2.22
N THR A 52 1.24 10.62 3.28
CA THR A 52 0.77 10.80 4.66
C THR A 52 0.67 12.28 5.08
N GLU A 53 1.63 13.11 4.66
CA GLU A 53 1.61 14.56 4.91
C GLU A 53 0.47 15.25 4.14
N ALA A 54 0.27 14.93 2.85
CA ALA A 54 -0.77 15.52 2.02
C ALA A 54 -2.17 15.10 2.48
N SER A 55 -2.36 13.83 2.83
CA SER A 55 -3.65 13.26 3.25
C SER A 55 -3.97 13.46 4.73
N GLN A 56 -2.99 13.86 5.54
CA GLN A 56 -3.09 13.93 7.01
C GLN A 56 -3.55 12.58 7.62
N SER A 57 -3.09 11.47 7.05
CA SER A 57 -3.39 10.11 7.49
C SER A 57 -2.10 9.36 7.81
N ILE A 58 -2.19 8.33 8.63
CA ILE A 58 -1.07 7.42 8.90
C ILE A 58 -0.88 6.39 7.77
N TYR A 59 -1.87 6.18 6.91
CA TYR A 59 -1.79 5.21 5.83
C TYR A 59 -1.40 5.88 4.52
N SER A 60 -0.38 5.33 3.88
CA SER A 60 0.16 5.81 2.59
C SER A 60 -0.18 4.89 1.43
N HIS A 61 -0.68 3.69 1.70
CA HIS A 61 -0.83 2.67 0.66
C HIS A 61 -2.03 1.77 0.95
N ILE A 62 -2.65 1.24 -0.13
CA ILE A 62 -3.83 0.40 -0.08
C ILE A 62 -3.73 -0.72 -1.13
N GLY A 63 -4.31 -1.88 -0.83
CA GLY A 63 -4.48 -2.99 -1.75
C GLY A 63 -5.80 -3.71 -1.52
N ILE A 64 -6.13 -4.63 -2.43
CA ILE A 64 -7.34 -5.45 -2.39
C ILE A 64 -6.97 -6.93 -2.23
N LEU A 65 -7.64 -7.65 -1.34
CA LEU A 65 -7.38 -9.06 -1.07
C LEU A 65 -8.00 -9.96 -2.12
N HIS A 66 -7.22 -10.95 -2.52
CA HIS A 66 -7.59 -12.04 -3.41
C HIS A 66 -7.10 -13.37 -2.82
N TYR A 67 -7.95 -14.40 -2.84
CA TYR A 67 -7.56 -15.75 -2.44
C TYR A 67 -7.08 -16.55 -3.65
N ASP A 68 -5.77 -16.79 -3.72
CA ASP A 68 -5.18 -17.60 -4.78
C ASP A 68 -5.42 -19.09 -4.52
N THR A 69 -6.40 -19.66 -5.20
CA THR A 69 -6.78 -21.07 -5.02
C THR A 69 -5.66 -22.07 -5.30
N PRO A 70 -4.80 -21.87 -6.34
CA PRO A 70 -3.65 -22.74 -6.61
C PRO A 70 -2.66 -22.86 -5.44
N THR A 71 -2.34 -21.77 -4.78
CA THR A 71 -1.39 -21.75 -3.65
C THR A 71 -2.08 -21.86 -2.30
N ALA A 72 -3.42 -21.79 -2.27
CA ALA A 72 -4.24 -21.71 -1.08
C ALA A 72 -3.82 -20.59 -0.10
N GLN A 73 -3.47 -19.41 -0.64
CA GLN A 73 -2.98 -18.27 0.12
C GLN A 73 -3.73 -16.99 -0.23
N TRP A 74 -3.84 -16.09 0.74
CA TRP A 74 -4.27 -14.73 0.50
C TRP A 74 -3.14 -13.91 -0.12
N GLN A 75 -3.46 -13.18 -1.17
CA GLN A 75 -2.60 -12.22 -1.85
C GLN A 75 -3.19 -10.82 -1.75
N VAL A 76 -2.32 -9.82 -1.78
CA VAL A 76 -2.66 -8.41 -1.92
C VAL A 76 -2.39 -8.02 -3.37
N LEU A 77 -3.42 -7.55 -4.05
CA LEU A 77 -3.31 -6.97 -5.39
C LEU A 77 -3.15 -5.46 -5.22
N HIS A 78 -2.05 -4.90 -5.68
CA HIS A 78 -1.76 -3.48 -5.48
C HIS A 78 -0.80 -2.93 -6.54
N ALA A 79 -0.70 -1.60 -6.56
CA ALA A 79 0.22 -0.82 -7.37
C ALA A 79 1.18 -0.08 -6.45
N VAL A 80 2.48 -0.28 -6.56
CA VAL A 80 3.48 0.35 -5.68
C VAL A 80 4.74 0.69 -6.47
N PRO A 81 5.28 1.92 -6.33
CA PRO A 81 6.53 2.30 -6.96
C PRO A 81 7.73 1.87 -6.12
N GLY A 82 8.89 1.79 -6.79
CA GLY A 82 10.19 1.58 -6.13
C GLY A 82 10.43 0.16 -5.58
N GLU A 83 9.54 -0.80 -5.87
CA GLU A 83 9.69 -2.19 -5.44
C GLU A 83 9.98 -3.15 -6.61
N ALA A 84 10.13 -2.63 -7.84
CA ALA A 84 10.59 -3.41 -9.00
C ALA A 84 12.11 -3.63 -8.94
N GLU A 85 12.60 -4.70 -9.60
CA GLU A 85 14.03 -4.89 -9.79
C GLU A 85 14.60 -3.78 -10.71
N GLN A 86 15.88 -3.48 -10.55
CA GLN A 86 16.50 -2.39 -11.32
C GLN A 86 16.41 -2.64 -12.84
N GLY A 87 15.69 -1.78 -13.53
CA GLY A 87 15.49 -1.83 -14.98
C GLY A 87 14.23 -2.57 -15.43
N GLU A 88 13.44 -3.10 -14.49
CA GLU A 88 12.13 -3.65 -14.77
C GLU A 88 11.04 -2.58 -14.60
N PRO A 89 9.97 -2.63 -15.39
CA PRO A 89 8.81 -1.74 -15.19
C PRO A 89 8.11 -2.01 -13.85
N GLU A 90 7.51 -0.98 -13.30
CA GLU A 90 6.75 -1.06 -12.04
C GLU A 90 5.33 -1.56 -12.30
N TRP A 91 5.20 -2.86 -12.59
CA TRP A 91 3.90 -3.48 -12.80
C TRP A 91 3.05 -3.54 -11.54
N LEU A 92 1.73 -3.44 -11.71
CA LEU A 92 0.82 -3.88 -10.68
C LEU A 92 1.13 -5.34 -10.32
N LYS A 93 1.07 -5.67 -9.03
CA LYS A 93 1.49 -6.99 -8.56
C LYS A 93 0.52 -7.65 -7.59
N ALA A 94 0.68 -8.96 -7.48
CA ALA A 94 0.07 -9.80 -6.46
C ALA A 94 1.20 -10.32 -5.58
N GLU A 95 1.15 -10.04 -4.30
CA GLU A 95 2.14 -10.57 -3.35
C GLU A 95 1.45 -11.12 -2.11
N SER A 96 2.14 -11.97 -1.35
CA SER A 96 1.59 -12.51 -0.11
C SER A 96 1.37 -11.38 0.92
N ILE A 97 0.45 -11.59 1.85
CA ILE A 97 0.21 -10.64 2.96
C ILE A 97 1.49 -10.41 3.77
N SER A 98 2.33 -11.45 3.94
CA SER A 98 3.61 -11.33 4.66
C SER A 98 4.64 -10.48 3.92
N GLU A 99 4.66 -10.49 2.59
CA GLU A 99 5.50 -9.60 1.78
C GLU A 99 4.98 -8.17 1.81
N PHE A 100 3.66 -7.98 1.66
CA PHE A 100 3.03 -6.66 1.74
C PHE A 100 3.30 -5.97 3.07
N TYR A 101 3.34 -6.71 4.19
CA TYR A 101 3.61 -6.20 5.52
C TYR A 101 5.01 -6.56 6.03
N ALA A 102 5.97 -6.81 5.14
CA ALA A 102 7.35 -7.03 5.56
C ALA A 102 7.88 -5.85 6.39
N SER A 103 8.71 -6.14 7.39
CA SER A 103 9.15 -5.14 8.38
C SER A 103 9.94 -3.97 7.79
N ASP A 104 10.54 -4.14 6.63
CA ASP A 104 11.22 -3.10 5.84
C ASP A 104 10.27 -2.32 4.92
N ARG A 105 8.99 -2.72 4.81
CA ARG A 105 7.99 -2.11 3.92
C ARG A 105 6.85 -1.44 4.65
N ALA A 106 6.50 -1.92 5.85
CA ALA A 106 5.32 -1.45 6.58
C ALA A 106 5.60 -1.23 8.07
N SER A 107 5.31 -0.02 8.55
CA SER A 107 5.38 0.33 9.98
C SER A 107 4.05 0.07 10.71
N CYS A 108 2.93 0.10 10.00
CA CYS A 108 1.61 -0.20 10.53
C CYS A 108 0.67 -0.64 9.41
N GLY A 109 -0.48 -1.15 9.75
CA GLY A 109 -1.49 -1.57 8.79
C GLY A 109 -2.88 -1.72 9.38
N ALA A 110 -3.86 -1.87 8.49
CA ALA A 110 -5.23 -2.15 8.86
C ALA A 110 -5.92 -3.00 7.78
N TRP A 111 -6.97 -3.65 8.18
CA TRP A 111 -7.88 -4.38 7.33
C TRP A 111 -9.25 -3.72 7.34
N MET A 112 -9.88 -3.61 6.17
CA MET A 112 -11.18 -2.98 5.96
C MET A 112 -12.10 -3.88 5.15
N ARG A 113 -13.42 -3.70 5.32
CA ARG A 113 -14.44 -4.37 4.50
C ARG A 113 -15.43 -3.39 3.94
N VAL A 114 -15.73 -3.52 2.64
CA VAL A 114 -16.75 -2.74 1.95
C VAL A 114 -18.13 -3.34 2.25
N ASP A 115 -19.11 -2.49 2.52
CA ASP A 115 -20.52 -2.87 2.72
C ASP A 115 -21.19 -3.22 1.38
N CYS A 116 -20.99 -4.45 0.96
CA CYS A 116 -21.57 -4.96 -0.27
C CYS A 116 -21.71 -6.50 -0.21
N PRO A 117 -22.53 -7.10 -1.10
CA PRO A 117 -22.57 -8.55 -1.26
C PRO A 117 -21.21 -9.14 -1.61
N ASP A 118 -20.91 -10.35 -1.09
CA ASP A 118 -19.64 -11.06 -1.36
C ASP A 118 -19.38 -11.23 -2.87
N SER A 119 -20.43 -11.39 -3.69
CA SER A 119 -20.31 -11.50 -5.14
C SER A 119 -19.78 -10.20 -5.80
N ILE A 120 -20.13 -9.05 -5.25
CA ILE A 120 -19.66 -7.74 -5.70
C ILE A 120 -18.18 -7.56 -5.30
N ALA A 121 -17.83 -7.84 -4.03
CA ALA A 121 -16.47 -7.78 -3.54
C ALA A 121 -15.54 -8.73 -4.35
N ALA A 122 -15.98 -9.97 -4.60
CA ALA A 122 -15.25 -10.91 -5.45
C ALA A 122 -15.12 -10.43 -6.91
N SER A 123 -16.09 -9.68 -7.43
CA SER A 123 -15.97 -9.08 -8.77
C SER A 123 -14.97 -7.94 -8.80
N ALA A 124 -14.88 -7.13 -7.74
CA ALA A 124 -13.87 -6.09 -7.59
C ALA A 124 -12.46 -6.70 -7.52
N ALA A 125 -12.26 -7.75 -6.72
CA ALA A 125 -10.98 -8.46 -6.66
C ALA A 125 -10.58 -9.05 -8.03
N ARG A 126 -11.53 -9.64 -8.78
CA ARG A 126 -11.26 -10.14 -10.15
C ARG A 126 -10.84 -9.02 -11.11
N TYR A 127 -11.45 -7.84 -11.01
CA TYR A 127 -11.03 -6.67 -11.80
C TYR A 127 -9.57 -6.33 -11.51
N ALA A 128 -9.20 -6.20 -10.23
CA ALA A 128 -7.82 -5.90 -9.83
C ALA A 128 -6.84 -6.99 -10.29
N LEU A 129 -7.20 -8.28 -10.14
CA LEU A 129 -6.39 -9.39 -10.62
C LEU A 129 -6.19 -9.36 -12.15
N GLN A 130 -7.21 -8.94 -12.89
CA GLN A 130 -7.11 -8.77 -14.34
C GLN A 130 -6.07 -7.70 -14.67
N LYS A 131 -6.08 -6.55 -13.97
CA LYS A 131 -5.09 -5.47 -14.16
C LYS A 131 -3.66 -5.92 -13.88
N VAL A 132 -3.46 -6.73 -12.84
CA VAL A 132 -2.16 -7.37 -12.56
C VAL A 132 -1.74 -8.28 -13.73
N LYS A 133 -2.64 -9.12 -14.24
CA LYS A 133 -2.35 -10.03 -15.38
C LYS A 133 -2.10 -9.29 -16.69
N GLU A 134 -2.71 -8.14 -16.87
CA GLU A 134 -2.49 -7.24 -18.02
C GLU A 134 -1.15 -6.51 -17.92
N GLN A 135 -0.43 -6.64 -16.81
CA GLN A 135 0.83 -5.95 -16.55
C GLN A 135 0.67 -4.41 -16.71
N VAL A 136 -0.38 -3.86 -16.12
CA VAL A 136 -0.56 -2.41 -16.07
C VAL A 136 0.55 -1.81 -15.22
N GLU A 137 1.16 -0.71 -15.68
CA GLU A 137 2.23 -0.02 -14.97
C GLU A 137 1.69 0.90 -13.86
N PHE A 138 2.54 1.16 -12.88
CA PHE A 138 2.27 2.14 -11.83
C PHE A 138 2.24 3.56 -12.42
N ASP A 139 1.22 4.34 -12.03
CA ASP A 139 1.12 5.76 -12.36
C ASP A 139 1.92 6.60 -11.37
N ASN A 140 3.09 7.07 -11.80
CA ASN A 140 3.99 7.91 -11.01
C ASN A 140 3.53 9.38 -10.93
N ASP A 141 2.61 9.79 -11.79
CA ASP A 141 2.04 11.14 -11.81
C ASP A 141 0.77 11.26 -10.94
N TYR A 142 0.21 10.12 -10.50
CA TYR A 142 -1.01 10.04 -9.68
C TYR A 142 -2.23 10.71 -10.32
N LEU A 143 -2.39 10.59 -11.63
CA LEU A 143 -3.40 11.30 -12.40
C LEU A 143 -4.62 10.39 -12.70
N LEU A 144 -5.76 10.66 -12.10
CA LEU A 144 -7.02 9.97 -12.42
C LEU A 144 -7.48 10.13 -13.89
N SER A 145 -6.86 11.03 -14.66
CA SER A 145 -7.11 11.22 -16.08
C SER A 145 -6.27 10.30 -16.98
N ASP A 146 -5.18 9.72 -16.48
CA ASP A 146 -4.44 8.68 -17.20
C ASP A 146 -5.21 7.35 -17.10
N THR A 147 -5.44 6.72 -18.22
CA THR A 147 -6.14 5.44 -18.31
C THR A 147 -5.22 4.27 -18.63
N THR A 148 -3.92 4.54 -18.79
CA THR A 148 -2.91 3.55 -19.19
C THR A 148 -2.08 3.04 -18.03
N GLN A 149 -1.96 3.85 -16.98
CA GLN A 149 -1.25 3.53 -15.75
C GLN A 149 -2.21 3.67 -14.56
N ILE A 150 -1.90 3.06 -13.42
CA ILE A 150 -2.80 3.01 -12.25
C ILE A 150 -1.97 3.07 -10.97
N TYR A 151 -2.30 3.99 -10.04
CA TYR A 151 -1.72 4.00 -8.70
C TYR A 151 -2.59 3.23 -7.68
N CYS A 152 -2.11 3.04 -6.45
CA CYS A 152 -2.70 2.10 -5.49
C CYS A 152 -4.18 2.36 -5.17
N THR A 153 -4.53 3.61 -4.84
CA THR A 153 -5.92 3.96 -4.47
C THR A 153 -6.84 3.92 -5.67
N GLU A 154 -6.32 4.30 -6.83
CA GLU A 154 -7.06 4.24 -8.08
C GLU A 154 -7.44 2.81 -8.45
N LEU A 155 -6.52 1.83 -8.30
CA LEU A 155 -6.83 0.42 -8.55
C LEU A 155 -8.02 -0.05 -7.71
N VAL A 156 -8.01 0.24 -6.41
CA VAL A 156 -9.09 -0.13 -5.49
C VAL A 156 -10.38 0.61 -5.84
N TRP A 157 -10.29 1.91 -6.09
CA TRP A 157 -11.43 2.74 -6.47
C TRP A 157 -12.06 2.25 -7.77
N GLN A 158 -11.29 2.03 -8.84
CA GLN A 158 -11.78 1.51 -10.12
C GLN A 158 -12.42 0.13 -9.96
N ALA A 159 -11.80 -0.77 -9.18
CA ALA A 159 -12.30 -2.12 -8.96
C ALA A 159 -13.74 -2.12 -8.41
N TYR A 160 -14.03 -1.25 -7.46
CA TYR A 160 -15.36 -1.11 -6.90
C TYR A 160 -16.28 -0.23 -7.73
N LEU A 161 -15.76 0.83 -8.37
CA LEU A 161 -16.55 1.70 -9.25
C LEU A 161 -17.16 0.91 -10.42
N HIS A 162 -16.42 -0.03 -11.00
CA HIS A 162 -16.92 -0.94 -12.03
C HIS A 162 -18.05 -1.86 -11.54
N GLN A 163 -18.22 -1.98 -10.23
CA GLN A 163 -19.34 -2.69 -9.60
C GLN A 163 -20.47 -1.74 -9.15
N GLY A 164 -20.38 -0.46 -9.51
CA GLY A 164 -21.36 0.56 -9.14
C GLY A 164 -21.18 1.15 -7.74
N ILE A 165 -20.01 0.93 -7.09
CA ILE A 165 -19.72 1.45 -5.74
C ILE A 165 -18.57 2.46 -5.85
N ASP A 166 -18.87 3.76 -5.69
CA ASP A 166 -17.85 4.80 -5.58
C ASP A 166 -17.36 4.88 -4.13
N LEU A 167 -16.17 4.29 -3.87
CA LEU A 167 -15.56 4.33 -2.55
C LEU A 167 -14.99 5.70 -2.19
N SER A 168 -14.70 6.55 -3.16
CA SER A 168 -14.22 7.91 -2.90
C SER A 168 -15.34 8.89 -2.56
N GLU A 169 -16.61 8.51 -2.80
CA GLU A 169 -17.79 9.37 -2.63
C GLU A 169 -17.62 10.76 -3.30
N GLY A 170 -16.87 10.79 -4.40
CA GLY A 170 -16.59 12.00 -5.15
C GLY A 170 -15.44 12.85 -4.60
N HIS A 171 -14.78 12.45 -3.51
CA HIS A 171 -13.61 13.17 -3.00
C HIS A 171 -12.49 13.15 -4.03
N ARG A 172 -11.89 14.32 -4.23
CA ARG A 172 -10.74 14.55 -5.12
C ARG A 172 -9.83 15.59 -4.48
N HIS A 173 -8.54 15.35 -4.58
CA HIS A 173 -7.50 16.25 -4.11
C HIS A 173 -6.62 16.68 -5.28
N GLU A 174 -5.99 17.85 -5.16
CA GLU A 174 -4.90 18.21 -6.06
C GLU A 174 -3.74 17.25 -5.84
N VAL A 175 -3.13 16.81 -6.93
CA VAL A 175 -1.93 15.98 -6.87
C VAL A 175 -0.81 16.80 -6.22
N PRO A 176 -0.07 16.25 -5.24
CA PRO A 176 1.11 16.93 -4.71
C PRO A 176 2.10 17.28 -5.83
N THR A 177 2.55 18.53 -5.87
CA THR A 177 3.39 19.07 -6.95
C THR A 177 4.75 18.36 -7.14
N VAL A 178 5.15 17.53 -6.18
CA VAL A 178 6.32 16.65 -6.29
C VAL A 178 6.07 15.47 -7.24
N PHE A 179 4.81 15.11 -7.51
CA PHE A 179 4.44 14.05 -8.45
C PHE A 179 4.02 14.63 -9.80
N SER A 180 3.15 15.64 -9.81
CA SER A 180 2.71 16.32 -11.03
C SER A 180 2.39 17.80 -10.78
N GLU A 181 2.46 18.64 -11.84
CA GLU A 181 2.12 20.07 -11.75
C GLU A 181 0.61 20.30 -11.69
N ASP A 182 -0.19 19.39 -12.28
CA ASP A 182 -1.64 19.48 -12.36
C ASP A 182 -2.28 18.11 -12.22
N GLY A 183 -3.54 18.10 -11.81
CA GLY A 183 -4.36 16.89 -11.82
C GLY A 183 -5.11 16.64 -10.52
N ALA A 184 -5.89 15.56 -10.51
CA ALA A 184 -6.66 15.14 -9.35
C ALA A 184 -6.32 13.71 -8.96
N CYS A 185 -6.23 13.45 -7.65
CA CYS A 185 -5.99 12.13 -7.08
C CYS A 185 -7.00 11.79 -5.97
N ILE A 186 -6.98 10.53 -5.55
CA ILE A 186 -7.69 10.00 -4.38
C ILE A 186 -6.64 9.41 -3.44
N PHE A 187 -6.72 9.74 -2.15
CA PHE A 187 -5.82 9.18 -1.15
C PHE A 187 -6.40 7.92 -0.47
N PRO A 188 -5.58 7.05 0.11
CA PRO A 188 -6.06 5.89 0.87
C PRO A 188 -7.06 6.26 1.97
N CYS A 189 -6.89 7.42 2.61
CA CYS A 189 -7.79 7.90 3.66
C CYS A 189 -9.20 8.25 3.17
N ASP A 190 -9.39 8.57 1.88
CA ASP A 190 -10.73 8.82 1.34
C ASP A 190 -11.52 7.50 1.29
N ILE A 191 -10.84 6.41 0.94
CA ILE A 191 -11.44 5.07 0.98
C ILE A 191 -11.69 4.63 2.44
N GLU A 192 -10.70 4.85 3.34
CA GLU A 192 -10.81 4.50 4.77
C GLU A 192 -12.02 5.16 5.43
N LYS A 193 -12.27 6.43 5.11
CA LYS A 193 -13.35 7.24 5.70
C LYS A 193 -14.68 7.13 4.97
N SER A 194 -14.74 6.37 3.89
CA SER A 194 -15.97 6.21 3.09
C SER A 194 -17.08 5.58 3.93
N THR A 195 -18.31 6.10 3.75
CA THR A 195 -19.52 5.52 4.37
C THR A 195 -19.83 4.11 3.87
N LYS A 196 -19.14 3.67 2.81
CA LYS A 196 -19.24 2.31 2.26
C LYS A 196 -18.35 1.29 3.01
N ILE A 197 -17.52 1.72 3.94
CA ILE A 197 -16.69 0.83 4.77
C ILE A 197 -17.43 0.51 6.05
N ILE A 198 -17.71 -0.80 6.31
CA ILE A 198 -18.46 -1.22 7.49
C ILE A 198 -17.58 -1.39 8.72
N TYR A 199 -16.28 -1.58 8.56
CA TYR A 199 -15.32 -1.53 9.65
C TYR A 199 -13.89 -1.34 9.15
N VAL A 200 -13.06 -0.80 10.03
CA VAL A 200 -11.60 -0.72 9.92
C VAL A 200 -11.00 -1.38 11.16
N LYS A 201 -10.13 -2.38 10.97
CA LYS A 201 -9.47 -3.10 12.07
C LYS A 201 -7.96 -2.92 11.94
N PRO A 202 -7.35 -2.04 12.74
CA PRO A 202 -5.90 -1.90 12.78
C PRO A 202 -5.23 -3.21 13.21
N PHE A 203 -4.14 -3.57 12.54
CA PHE A 203 -3.28 -4.65 12.99
C PHE A 203 -2.45 -4.22 14.20
N LYS A 204 -2.11 -5.17 15.07
CA LYS A 204 -1.17 -4.92 16.15
C LYS A 204 0.24 -4.79 15.57
N THR A 205 1.04 -3.92 16.15
CA THR A 205 2.46 -3.81 15.85
C THR A 205 3.29 -4.26 17.05
N LYS A 206 4.44 -4.85 16.77
CA LYS A 206 5.44 -5.22 17.77
C LYS A 206 6.76 -4.57 17.38
N THR A 207 7.33 -3.78 18.27
CA THR A 207 8.66 -3.20 18.09
C THR A 207 9.72 -4.28 18.37
N GLN A 208 10.69 -4.46 17.49
CA GLN A 208 11.84 -5.36 17.70
C GLN A 208 12.89 -4.73 18.60
#